data_d4bf44511fb0e8c1b690ff21f272a7ed
#
_entry.id   d4bf44511fb0e8c1b690ff21f272a7ed
#
_cell.length_a   1.000
_cell.length_b   1.000
_cell.length_c   1.000
_cell.angle_alpha   90.00
_cell.angle_beta   90.00
_cell.angle_gamma   90.00
#
_symmetry.space_group_name_H-M   'P 1'
#
loop_
_entity.id
_entity.type
_entity.pdbx_description
1 polymer ?
#
loop_
_entity_poly.entity_id
_entity_poly.type
_entity_poly.pdbx_seq_one_letter_code
_entity_poly.pdbx_strand_id
1 'polypeptide(L)'
;MSVDPAILQLIPHRPPFLFVDEIVSATTDGLVARRTWRQEEDFYKGHYPGAPITPGVLLCESVFQTAALYIARQAQAAGAKPGEGVPLIAKINDVRFRNPVYPGDTVTIEVKKKDALGGFIMLSGAMKNGEKRILTVDFSVAWKTPEGQSPVQP
;
A
#
# COMPACT_ATOMS: atom_id res chain seq x y z
N MET A 1 0.94 -16.32 9.79
CA MET A 1 1.59 -15.12 10.35
C MET A 1 0.53 -14.11 10.76
N SER A 2 0.68 -13.53 11.90
CA SER A 2 -0.20 -12.46 12.36
C SER A 2 0.21 -11.14 11.71
N VAL A 3 -0.77 -10.29 11.43
CA VAL A 3 -0.53 -8.91 11.01
C VAL A 3 0.04 -8.10 12.18
N ASP A 4 1.03 -7.25 11.91
CA ASP A 4 1.58 -6.32 12.90
C ASP A 4 0.45 -5.42 13.44
N PRO A 5 0.20 -5.41 14.76
CA PRO A 5 -0.84 -4.57 15.37
C PRO A 5 -0.71 -3.07 15.06
N ALA A 6 0.51 -2.59 14.82
CA ALA A 6 0.73 -1.20 14.43
C ALA A 6 0.04 -0.84 13.11
N ILE A 7 -0.06 -1.78 12.17
CA ILE A 7 -0.76 -1.59 10.90
C ILE A 7 -2.24 -1.30 11.14
N LEU A 8 -2.87 -2.07 12.03
CA LEU A 8 -4.30 -1.95 12.34
C LEU A 8 -4.65 -0.62 13.05
N GLN A 9 -3.67 0.01 13.68
CA GLN A 9 -3.82 1.33 14.31
C GLN A 9 -3.63 2.47 13.31
N LEU A 10 -2.85 2.25 12.26
CA LEU A 10 -2.49 3.27 11.29
C LEU A 10 -3.49 3.41 10.13
N ILE A 11 -4.02 2.29 9.63
CA ILE A 11 -4.92 2.30 8.47
C ILE A 11 -6.24 1.58 8.77
N PRO A 12 -7.34 2.00 8.12
CA PRO A 12 -8.67 1.42 8.38
C PRO A 12 -8.89 0.05 7.75
N HIS A 13 -8.02 -0.35 6.82
CA HIS A 13 -8.13 -1.63 6.11
C HIS A 13 -8.15 -2.83 7.07
N ARG A 14 -8.95 -3.83 6.75
CA ARG A 14 -9.09 -5.07 7.54
C ARG A 14 -9.17 -6.29 6.61
N PRO A 15 -8.81 -7.48 7.07
CA PRO A 15 -9.08 -8.68 6.31
C PRO A 15 -10.58 -8.77 5.94
N PRO A 16 -10.93 -9.23 4.73
CA PRO A 16 -10.04 -9.83 3.73
C PRO A 16 -9.33 -8.84 2.78
N PHE A 17 -9.48 -7.53 2.99
CA PHE A 17 -8.88 -6.48 2.14
C PHE A 17 -7.72 -5.76 2.86
N LEU A 18 -6.81 -6.53 3.44
CA LEU A 18 -5.59 -6.03 4.06
C LEU A 18 -4.39 -6.78 3.42
N PHE A 19 -3.55 -6.03 2.71
CA PHE A 19 -2.47 -6.59 1.89
C PHE A 19 -1.08 -6.13 2.33
N VAL A 20 -0.91 -5.88 3.63
CA VAL A 20 0.37 -5.62 4.27
C VAL A 20 0.40 -6.38 5.59
N ASP A 21 1.51 -7.07 5.89
CA ASP A 21 1.64 -7.87 7.11
C ASP A 21 2.56 -7.23 8.15
N GLU A 22 3.62 -6.55 7.71
CA GLU A 22 4.68 -6.06 8.60
C GLU A 22 5.26 -4.75 8.08
N ILE A 23 5.55 -3.82 9.00
CA ILE A 23 6.37 -2.63 8.72
C ILE A 23 7.82 -2.99 9.02
N VAL A 24 8.66 -3.01 7.98
CA VAL A 24 10.09 -3.35 8.10
C VAL A 24 10.90 -2.13 8.54
N SER A 25 10.65 -0.98 7.94
CA SER A 25 11.31 0.28 8.29
C SER A 25 10.50 1.48 7.83
N ALA A 26 10.72 2.61 8.47
CA ALA A 26 10.10 3.87 8.11
C ALA A 26 11.06 5.04 8.31
N THR A 27 11.05 5.99 7.39
CA THR A 27 11.82 7.22 7.43
C THR A 27 10.91 8.42 7.19
N THR A 28 11.48 9.63 7.17
CA THR A 28 10.75 10.85 6.80
C THR A 28 10.28 10.83 5.34
N ASP A 29 10.95 10.07 4.49
CA ASP A 29 10.72 10.11 3.04
C ASP A 29 10.08 8.83 2.47
N GLY A 30 9.88 7.81 3.31
CA GLY A 30 9.31 6.56 2.82
C GLY A 30 9.08 5.50 3.88
N LEU A 31 8.60 4.36 3.44
CA LEU A 31 8.31 3.19 4.27
C LEU A 31 8.57 1.92 3.48
N VAL A 32 9.10 0.93 4.18
CA VAL A 32 9.26 -0.44 3.64
C VAL A 32 8.38 -1.37 4.45
N ALA A 33 7.61 -2.18 3.75
CA ALA A 33 6.71 -3.17 4.32
C ALA A 33 6.92 -4.54 3.69
N ARG A 34 6.29 -5.54 4.26
CA ARG A 34 6.31 -6.91 3.76
C ARG A 34 4.90 -7.49 3.71
N ARG A 35 4.64 -8.33 2.72
CA ARG A 35 3.41 -9.08 2.55
C ARG A 35 3.72 -10.52 2.12
N THR A 36 3.10 -11.49 2.77
CA THR A 36 3.05 -12.88 2.31
C THR A 36 1.70 -13.15 1.68
N TRP A 37 1.69 -13.56 0.41
CA TRP A 37 0.49 -13.90 -0.33
C TRP A 37 0.08 -15.33 0.00
N ARG A 38 -0.93 -15.48 0.84
CA ARG A 38 -1.31 -16.79 1.41
C ARG A 38 -2.11 -17.61 0.43
N GLN A 39 -1.94 -18.93 0.47
CA GLN A 39 -2.63 -19.85 -0.46
C GLN A 39 -4.15 -19.84 -0.26
N GLU A 40 -4.61 -19.51 0.93
CA GLU A 40 -6.02 -19.50 1.33
C GLU A 40 -6.78 -18.24 0.91
N GLU A 41 -6.14 -17.31 0.25
CA GLU A 41 -6.80 -16.07 -0.21
C GLU A 41 -7.90 -16.41 -1.23
N ASP A 42 -9.10 -15.91 -1.00
CA ASP A 42 -10.30 -16.30 -1.78
C ASP A 42 -10.19 -15.98 -3.27
N PHE A 43 -9.50 -14.92 -3.65
CA PHE A 43 -9.37 -14.53 -5.06
C PHE A 43 -8.61 -15.56 -5.91
N TYR A 44 -7.79 -16.43 -5.30
CA TYR A 44 -7.09 -17.47 -6.04
C TYR A 44 -8.02 -18.54 -6.60
N LYS A 45 -9.21 -18.72 -6.01
CA LYS A 45 -10.22 -19.66 -6.52
C LYS A 45 -10.69 -19.28 -7.93
N GLY A 46 -10.70 -18.00 -8.25
CA GLY A 46 -11.11 -17.47 -9.54
C GLY A 46 -9.97 -16.97 -10.42
N HIS A 47 -8.78 -16.75 -9.86
CA HIS A 47 -7.65 -16.13 -10.57
C HIS A 47 -6.34 -16.97 -10.47
N TYR A 48 -6.18 -18.13 -11.11
CA TYR A 48 -7.17 -18.81 -11.94
C TYR A 48 -7.41 -20.21 -11.41
N PRO A 49 -8.55 -20.86 -11.69
CA PRO A 49 -8.78 -22.25 -11.29
C PRO A 49 -7.67 -23.19 -11.78
N GLY A 50 -7.04 -23.91 -10.85
CA GLY A 50 -5.94 -24.84 -11.16
C GLY A 50 -4.58 -24.19 -11.50
N ALA A 51 -4.52 -22.86 -11.61
CA ALA A 51 -3.28 -22.11 -11.91
C ALA A 51 -3.29 -20.75 -11.21
N PRO A 52 -3.23 -20.73 -9.86
CA PRO A 52 -3.37 -19.47 -9.10
C PRO A 52 -2.18 -18.54 -9.32
N ILE A 53 -2.50 -17.27 -9.53
CA ILE A 53 -1.55 -16.18 -9.67
C ILE A 53 -2.15 -14.95 -8.99
N THR A 54 -1.31 -14.17 -8.32
CA THR A 54 -1.78 -12.96 -7.63
C THR A 54 -2.20 -11.89 -8.65
N PRO A 55 -3.44 -11.37 -8.56
CA PRO A 55 -3.90 -10.32 -9.46
C PRO A 55 -3.01 -9.07 -9.38
N GLY A 56 -2.59 -8.55 -10.54
CA GLY A 56 -1.74 -7.36 -10.60
C GLY A 56 -2.35 -6.14 -9.91
N VAL A 57 -3.66 -5.99 -9.98
CA VAL A 57 -4.37 -4.90 -9.30
C VAL A 57 -4.27 -5.00 -7.78
N LEU A 58 -4.20 -6.20 -7.21
CA LEU A 58 -3.99 -6.40 -5.77
C LEU A 58 -2.54 -6.19 -5.36
N LEU A 59 -1.59 -6.46 -6.25
CA LEU A 59 -0.19 -6.07 -6.03
C LEU A 59 -0.07 -4.55 -5.94
N CYS A 60 -0.75 -3.80 -6.80
CA CYS A 60 -0.83 -2.33 -6.71
C CYS A 60 -1.49 -1.90 -5.38
N GLU A 61 -2.59 -2.52 -4.99
CA GLU A 61 -3.27 -2.20 -3.72
C GLU A 61 -2.35 -2.40 -2.51
N SER A 62 -1.53 -3.44 -2.51
CA SER A 62 -0.51 -3.67 -1.47
C SER A 62 0.48 -2.50 -1.38
N VAL A 63 0.90 -1.93 -2.52
CA VAL A 63 1.73 -0.72 -2.57
C VAL A 63 0.96 0.50 -2.04
N PHE A 64 -0.31 0.67 -2.40
CA PHE A 64 -1.13 1.80 -1.95
C PHE A 64 -1.40 1.74 -0.44
N GLN A 65 -1.64 0.57 0.11
CA GLN A 65 -1.77 0.38 1.57
C GLN A 65 -0.45 0.69 2.29
N THR A 66 0.69 0.32 1.71
CA THR A 66 2.00 0.70 2.23
C THR A 66 2.19 2.22 2.24
N ALA A 67 1.73 2.91 1.19
CA ALA A 67 1.73 4.37 1.15
C ALA A 67 0.78 4.98 2.20
N ALA A 68 -0.39 4.37 2.41
CA ALA A 68 -1.31 4.80 3.46
C ALA A 68 -0.67 4.69 4.86
N LEU A 69 0.09 3.63 5.12
CA LEU A 69 0.87 3.49 6.35
C LEU A 69 1.90 4.61 6.51
N TYR A 70 2.65 4.91 5.45
CA TYR A 70 3.60 6.01 5.44
C TYR A 70 2.92 7.34 5.76
N ILE A 71 1.84 7.68 5.06
CA ILE A 71 1.12 8.94 5.23
C ILE A 71 0.53 9.05 6.64
N ALA A 72 -0.08 7.98 7.16
CA ALA A 72 -0.64 7.94 8.50
C ALA A 72 0.43 8.17 9.58
N ARG A 73 1.61 7.57 9.42
CA ARG A 73 2.74 7.82 10.35
C ARG A 73 3.20 9.26 10.31
N GLN A 74 3.32 9.86 9.14
CA GLN A 74 3.71 11.27 8.99
C GLN A 74 2.65 12.19 9.61
N ALA A 75 1.37 11.90 9.40
CA ALA A 75 0.27 12.67 9.99
C ALA A 75 0.29 12.60 11.53
N GLN A 76 0.49 11.41 12.10
CA GLN A 76 0.59 11.25 13.55
C GLN A 76 1.82 11.97 14.13
N ALA A 77 2.96 11.92 13.46
CA ALA A 77 4.16 12.66 13.85
C ALA A 77 3.94 14.18 13.81
N ALA A 78 3.02 14.65 12.97
CA ALA A 78 2.61 16.06 12.88
C ALA A 78 1.44 16.43 13.83
N GLY A 79 0.99 15.48 14.69
CA GLY A 79 -0.02 15.71 15.72
C GLY A 79 -1.45 15.31 15.33
N ALA A 80 -1.68 14.70 14.16
CA ALA A 80 -3.00 14.18 13.80
C ALA A 80 -3.41 13.01 14.70
N LYS A 81 -4.68 12.95 15.03
CA LYS A 81 -5.24 11.84 15.81
C LYS A 81 -5.50 10.61 14.92
N PRO A 82 -5.43 9.39 15.49
CA PRO A 82 -5.81 8.20 14.76
C PRO A 82 -7.22 8.32 14.16
N GLY A 83 -7.38 8.02 12.88
CA GLY A 83 -8.66 8.10 12.18
C GLY A 83 -9.06 9.47 11.65
N GLU A 84 -8.24 10.50 11.85
CA GLU A 84 -8.44 11.82 11.24
C GLU A 84 -8.05 11.81 9.76
N GLY A 85 -8.98 11.41 8.91
CA GLY A 85 -8.82 11.39 7.48
C GLY A 85 -8.19 10.08 6.95
N VAL A 86 -8.39 9.87 5.69
CA VAL A 86 -7.86 8.73 4.96
C VAL A 86 -7.20 9.18 3.66
N PRO A 87 -6.07 8.59 3.26
CA PRO A 87 -5.49 8.83 1.95
C PRO A 87 -6.32 8.11 0.89
N LEU A 88 -6.68 8.83 -0.17
CA LEU A 88 -7.39 8.29 -1.33
C LEU A 88 -6.50 8.39 -2.56
N ILE A 89 -6.44 7.33 -3.33
CA ILE A 89 -5.73 7.34 -4.62
C ILE A 89 -6.44 8.32 -5.54
N ALA A 90 -5.70 9.33 -6.00
CA ALA A 90 -6.19 10.34 -6.91
C ALA A 90 -5.79 10.04 -8.35
N LYS A 91 -4.58 9.53 -8.57
CA LYS A 91 -4.06 9.23 -9.90
C LYS A 91 -3.02 8.11 -9.82
N ILE A 92 -3.08 7.19 -10.77
CA ILE A 92 -2.09 6.13 -10.95
C ILE A 92 -1.41 6.37 -12.30
N ASN A 93 -0.07 6.45 -12.26
CA ASN A 93 0.74 6.66 -13.45
C ASN A 93 1.73 5.53 -13.61
N ASP A 94 2.09 5.21 -14.83
CA ASP A 94 3.22 4.39 -15.22
C ASP A 94 3.41 3.11 -14.39
N VAL A 95 2.34 2.33 -14.25
CA VAL A 95 2.43 1.00 -13.63
C VAL A 95 3.16 0.05 -14.59
N ARG A 96 4.19 -0.62 -14.07
CA ARG A 96 4.94 -1.64 -14.83
C ARG A 96 5.03 -2.92 -14.04
N PHE A 97 4.47 -4.01 -14.59
CA PHE A 97 4.58 -5.36 -14.06
C PHE A 97 5.72 -6.08 -14.76
N ARG A 98 6.64 -6.69 -14.00
CA ARG A 98 7.81 -7.35 -14.55
C ARG A 98 7.84 -8.85 -14.31
N ASN A 99 7.35 -9.28 -13.16
CA ASN A 99 7.32 -10.70 -12.78
C ASN A 99 6.05 -11.00 -11.99
N PRO A 100 5.50 -12.23 -12.16
CA PRO A 100 4.33 -12.66 -11.40
C PRO A 100 4.67 -12.94 -9.93
N VAL A 101 3.62 -12.92 -9.11
CA VAL A 101 3.65 -13.35 -7.70
C VAL A 101 2.66 -14.48 -7.54
N TYR A 102 3.08 -15.55 -6.87
CA TYR A 102 2.29 -16.77 -6.68
C TYR A 102 1.88 -16.95 -5.21
N PRO A 103 0.89 -17.80 -4.94
CA PRO A 103 0.57 -18.19 -3.56
C PRO A 103 1.80 -18.70 -2.81
N GLY A 104 2.01 -18.20 -1.61
CA GLY A 104 3.17 -18.53 -0.77
C GLY A 104 4.33 -17.55 -0.88
N ASP A 105 4.36 -16.71 -1.92
CA ASP A 105 5.43 -15.72 -2.09
C ASP A 105 5.36 -14.63 -1.02
N THR A 106 6.53 -14.22 -0.53
CA THR A 106 6.69 -13.05 0.34
C THR A 106 7.38 -11.94 -0.43
N VAL A 107 6.75 -10.78 -0.49
CA VAL A 107 7.26 -9.61 -1.18
C VAL A 107 7.64 -8.49 -0.23
N THR A 108 8.65 -7.73 -0.61
CA THR A 108 9.02 -6.47 0.05
C THR A 108 8.51 -5.31 -0.79
N ILE A 109 7.89 -4.34 -0.14
CA ILE A 109 7.25 -3.19 -0.76
C ILE A 109 7.91 -1.94 -0.22
N GLU A 110 8.42 -1.10 -1.11
CA GLU A 110 9.00 0.18 -0.75
C GLU A 110 8.18 1.31 -1.37
N VAL A 111 7.82 2.29 -0.57
CA VAL A 111 7.21 3.54 -1.04
C VAL A 111 8.09 4.72 -0.68
N LYS A 112 8.19 5.69 -1.58
CA LYS A 112 8.94 6.93 -1.39
C LYS A 112 8.09 8.12 -1.78
N LYS A 113 8.11 9.15 -0.95
CA LYS A 113 7.56 10.45 -1.29
C LYS A 113 8.46 11.11 -2.33
N LYS A 114 7.85 11.59 -3.40
CA LYS A 114 8.51 12.34 -4.46
C LYS A 114 8.32 13.83 -4.28
N ASP A 115 7.07 14.24 -4.03
CA ASP A 115 6.71 15.64 -3.91
C ASP A 115 5.37 15.78 -3.18
N ALA A 116 5.00 17.00 -2.83
CA ALA A 116 3.67 17.33 -2.30
C ALA A 116 3.29 18.72 -2.83
N LEU A 117 2.15 18.79 -3.50
CA LEU A 117 1.65 20.02 -4.10
C LEU A 117 0.13 20.02 -4.14
N GLY A 118 -0.47 21.13 -3.70
CA GLY A 118 -1.90 21.35 -3.86
C GLY A 118 -2.79 20.33 -3.14
N GLY A 119 -2.40 19.85 -1.96
CA GLY A 119 -3.12 18.83 -1.21
C GLY A 119 -2.94 17.41 -1.73
N PHE A 120 -2.06 17.22 -2.71
CA PHE A 120 -1.70 15.91 -3.24
C PHE A 120 -0.28 15.54 -2.81
N ILE A 121 -0.08 14.28 -2.52
CA ILE A 121 1.23 13.70 -2.25
C ILE A 121 1.56 12.78 -3.42
N MET A 122 2.68 13.05 -4.10
CA MET A 122 3.20 12.21 -5.17
C MET A 122 4.18 11.21 -4.59
N LEU A 123 3.96 9.94 -4.90
CA LEU A 123 4.77 8.82 -4.40
C LEU A 123 5.19 7.90 -5.53
N SER A 124 6.28 7.20 -5.31
CA SER A 124 6.67 6.04 -6.10
C SER A 124 6.64 4.79 -5.23
N GLY A 125 6.24 3.68 -5.81
CA GLY A 125 6.24 2.37 -5.18
C GLY A 125 7.03 1.36 -6.00
N ALA A 126 7.67 0.44 -5.30
CA ALA A 126 8.37 -0.70 -5.89
C ALA A 126 8.12 -1.94 -5.05
N MET A 127 7.98 -3.07 -5.72
CA MET A 127 7.82 -4.37 -5.06
C MET A 127 8.85 -5.35 -5.60
N LYS A 128 9.41 -6.15 -4.68
CA LYS A 128 10.39 -7.21 -4.99
C LYS A 128 10.03 -8.51 -4.29
N ASN A 129 10.37 -9.62 -4.92
CA ASN A 129 10.45 -10.94 -4.29
C ASN A 129 11.94 -11.34 -4.27
N GLY A 130 12.60 -11.19 -3.12
CA GLY A 130 14.07 -11.24 -3.06
C GLY A 130 14.68 -10.17 -3.96
N GLU A 131 15.57 -10.58 -4.86
CA GLU A 131 16.19 -9.67 -5.84
C GLU A 131 15.32 -9.44 -7.09
N LYS A 132 14.26 -10.24 -7.27
CA LYS A 132 13.41 -10.16 -8.45
C LYS A 132 12.43 -8.99 -8.34
N ARG A 133 12.50 -8.08 -9.30
CA ARG A 133 11.53 -6.97 -9.40
C ARG A 133 10.17 -7.49 -9.84
N ILE A 134 9.13 -7.11 -9.10
CA ILE A 134 7.74 -7.48 -9.38
C ILE A 134 7.03 -6.35 -10.11
N LEU A 135 6.97 -5.18 -9.51
CA LEU A 135 6.34 -4.01 -10.11
C LEU A 135 6.97 -2.70 -9.65
N THR A 136 6.76 -1.67 -10.44
CA THR A 136 6.95 -0.27 -10.05
C THR A 136 5.70 0.53 -10.44
N VAL A 137 5.39 1.57 -9.66
CA VAL A 137 4.25 2.45 -9.91
C VAL A 137 4.52 3.85 -9.38
N ASP A 138 4.14 4.85 -10.18
CA ASP A 138 4.05 6.25 -9.72
C ASP A 138 2.58 6.60 -9.55
N PHE A 139 2.25 7.28 -8.45
CA PHE A 139 0.86 7.60 -8.11
C PHE A 139 0.78 8.84 -7.23
N SER A 140 -0.40 9.41 -7.14
CA SER A 140 -0.69 10.50 -6.22
C SER A 140 -1.89 10.18 -5.33
N VAL A 141 -1.84 10.72 -4.13
CA VAL A 141 -2.81 10.51 -3.07
C VAL A 141 -3.34 11.85 -2.62
N ALA A 142 -4.66 11.93 -2.42
CA ALA A 142 -5.32 13.05 -1.78
C ALA A 142 -5.75 12.65 -0.36
N TRP A 143 -5.66 13.58 0.57
CA TRP A 143 -6.15 13.36 1.93
C TRP A 143 -7.63 13.75 2.02
N LYS A 144 -8.47 12.90 2.59
CA LYS A 144 -9.89 13.18 2.80
C LYS A 144 -10.27 12.99 4.25
N THR A 145 -10.96 13.98 4.82
CA THR A 145 -11.50 13.88 6.18
C THR A 145 -12.74 12.98 6.23
N PRO A 146 -13.03 12.34 7.39
CA PRO A 146 -14.17 11.44 7.54
C PRO A 146 -15.53 12.06 7.22
N GLU A 147 -15.69 13.36 7.34
CA GLU A 147 -16.94 14.09 7.13
C GLU A 147 -17.22 14.44 5.66
N GLY A 148 -16.46 13.90 4.74
CA GLY A 148 -16.62 14.15 3.31
C GLY A 148 -16.18 15.52 2.84
N GLN A 149 -15.56 16.32 3.70
CA GLN A 149 -14.93 17.57 3.28
C GLN A 149 -13.75 17.29 2.35
N SER A 150 -13.65 18.12 1.33
CA SER A 150 -12.57 18.00 0.37
C SER A 150 -11.21 18.00 1.07
N PRO A 151 -10.23 17.22 0.54
CA PRO A 151 -8.87 17.28 1.02
C PRO A 151 -8.35 18.71 0.94
N VAL A 152 -7.27 18.94 1.65
CA VAL A 152 -6.55 20.23 1.61
C VAL A 152 -6.62 20.81 0.20
N GLN A 153 -7.33 21.92 0.07
CA GLN A 153 -7.41 22.62 -1.22
C GLN A 153 -6.03 23.14 -1.61
N PRO A 154 -5.70 23.13 -2.90
CA PRO A 154 -4.44 23.68 -3.38
C PRO A 154 -4.30 25.19 -3.08
#